data_4fb17ffc5ac78beaabd90ce2d938299c
#
_entry.id   4fb17ffc5ac78beaabd90ce2d938299c
#
_cell.length_a   1.000
_cell.length_b   1.000
_cell.length_c   1.000
_cell.angle_alpha   90.00
_cell.angle_beta   90.00
_cell.angle_gamma   90.00
#
_symmetry.space_group_name_H-M   'P 1'
#
loop_
_entity.id
_entity.type
_entity.pdbx_description
1 polymer ?
#
loop_
_entity_poly.entity_id
_entity_poly.type
_entity_poly.pdbx_seq_one_letter_code
_entity_poly.pdbx_strand_id
1 'polypeptide(L)'
;MIALQELAFGYRNQPPLATLSGCFHQGSLTAIIGANGSGKSTLLKTLVGLLPPLSGSFSLGNGSNNNAIGYLPQLSEFDRQFPISVRDLVLMGSLPHRGLLRSINANWHSKAIDALDAVSMTDFADRHIGVLSGGQLQRVLFARLLLTQAPIILLDEPFTGVDSQTTQTLLQIIEQLHAEGRTILAVLHDLEVVGQHFPTILHLTPDGHRWGDSQPILHSLRKADSDTPTLRIVTS
;
A
#
# COMPACT_ATOMS: atom_id res chain seq x y z
N MET A 1 10.24 4.90 11.01
CA MET A 1 10.56 3.55 11.51
C MET A 1 9.28 2.92 12.06
N ILE A 2 8.99 1.64 11.73
CA ILE A 2 7.90 0.85 12.32
C ILE A 2 8.55 -0.36 12.99
N ALA A 3 8.50 -0.44 14.32
CA ALA A 3 9.06 -1.59 15.05
C ALA A 3 7.92 -2.54 15.46
N LEU A 4 8.11 -3.83 15.22
CA LEU A 4 7.18 -4.91 15.54
C LEU A 4 7.76 -5.75 16.66
N GLN A 5 6.95 -6.06 17.69
CA GLN A 5 7.33 -6.86 18.84
C GLN A 5 6.32 -7.99 19.00
N GLU A 6 6.67 -9.19 18.55
CA GLU A 6 5.79 -10.38 18.59
C GLU A 6 4.38 -10.05 18.06
N LEU A 7 4.29 -9.20 17.01
CA LEU A 7 3.02 -8.74 16.48
C LEU A 7 2.29 -9.89 15.79
N ALA A 8 1.27 -10.42 16.46
CA ALA A 8 0.36 -11.39 15.89
C ALA A 8 -0.85 -10.66 15.30
N PHE A 9 -1.18 -10.93 14.04
CA PHE A 9 -2.29 -10.31 13.32
C PHE A 9 -3.17 -11.35 12.65
N GLY A 10 -4.44 -11.00 12.48
CA GLY A 10 -5.47 -11.90 11.97
C GLY A 10 -6.86 -11.41 12.34
N TYR A 11 -7.83 -12.32 12.27
CA TYR A 11 -9.21 -12.04 12.64
C TYR A 11 -9.54 -12.60 14.01
N ARG A 12 -10.42 -11.92 14.76
CA ARG A 12 -10.85 -12.39 16.09
C ARG A 12 -11.44 -13.79 15.98
N ASN A 13 -11.15 -14.61 16.98
CA ASN A 13 -11.60 -16.02 17.08
C ASN A 13 -11.02 -16.95 16.00
N GLN A 14 -9.95 -16.55 15.33
CA GLN A 14 -9.18 -17.38 14.42
C GLN A 14 -7.71 -17.42 14.86
N PRO A 15 -6.96 -18.48 14.51
CA PRO A 15 -5.51 -18.48 14.70
C PRO A 15 -4.86 -17.28 14.02
N PRO A 16 -3.76 -16.76 14.56
CA PRO A 16 -2.99 -15.73 13.89
C PRO A 16 -2.57 -16.17 12.48
N LEU A 17 -2.67 -15.26 11.51
CA LEU A 17 -2.17 -15.50 10.15
C LEU A 17 -0.64 -15.54 10.14
N ALA A 18 -0.01 -14.70 10.95
CA ALA A 18 1.42 -14.72 11.21
C ALA A 18 1.74 -13.95 12.50
N THR A 19 2.96 -14.17 13.03
CA THR A 19 3.55 -13.37 14.10
C THR A 19 4.88 -12.84 13.62
N LEU A 20 5.10 -11.52 13.75
CA LEU A 20 6.28 -10.83 13.22
C LEU A 20 7.01 -10.08 14.32
N SER A 21 8.34 -10.19 14.32
CA SER A 21 9.24 -9.31 15.07
C SER A 21 10.29 -8.74 14.13
N GLY A 22 10.56 -7.44 14.22
CA GLY A 22 11.51 -6.77 13.34
C GLY A 22 11.21 -5.28 13.17
N CYS A 23 11.81 -4.67 12.16
CA CYS A 23 11.70 -3.23 11.96
C CYS A 23 11.71 -2.86 10.49
N PHE A 24 10.72 -2.06 10.07
CA PHE A 24 10.81 -1.30 8.82
C PHE A 24 11.54 0.01 9.12
N HIS A 25 12.73 0.16 8.57
CA HIS A 25 13.56 1.35 8.80
C HIS A 25 12.90 2.60 8.21
N GLN A 26 13.21 3.75 8.80
CA GLN A 26 12.78 5.02 8.23
C GLN A 26 13.37 5.20 6.84
N GLY A 27 12.55 5.67 5.89
CA GLY A 27 12.96 5.84 4.50
C GLY A 27 13.15 4.52 3.73
N SER A 28 12.71 3.36 4.26
CA SER A 28 12.78 2.11 3.50
C SER A 28 11.63 1.99 2.50
N LEU A 29 11.91 1.31 1.39
CA LEU A 29 10.94 0.89 0.38
C LEU A 29 10.88 -0.64 0.40
N THR A 30 9.78 -1.19 0.92
CA THR A 30 9.65 -2.62 1.19
C THR A 30 8.43 -3.20 0.47
N ALA A 31 8.63 -4.24 -0.33
CA ALA A 31 7.54 -5.05 -0.87
C ALA A 31 7.12 -6.13 0.12
N ILE A 32 5.81 -6.30 0.31
CA ILE A 32 5.23 -7.40 1.07
C ILE A 32 4.67 -8.39 0.06
N ILE A 33 5.24 -9.59 0.00
CA ILE A 33 4.86 -10.65 -0.93
C ILE A 33 4.44 -11.92 -0.18
N GLY A 34 3.79 -12.84 -0.87
CA GLY A 34 3.33 -14.13 -0.32
C GLY A 34 2.07 -14.61 -1.00
N ALA A 35 1.66 -15.84 -0.74
CA ALA A 35 0.45 -16.44 -1.29
C ALA A 35 -0.81 -15.66 -0.89
N ASN A 36 -1.91 -15.86 -1.63
CA ASN A 36 -3.21 -15.34 -1.23
C ASN A 36 -3.61 -15.95 0.12
N GLY A 37 -4.14 -15.11 1.01
CA GLY A 37 -4.48 -15.53 2.38
C GLY A 37 -3.30 -15.54 3.37
N SER A 38 -2.07 -15.23 2.97
CA SER A 38 -0.92 -15.18 3.90
C SER A 38 -0.94 -14.01 4.89
N GLY A 39 -1.95 -13.11 4.80
CA GLY A 39 -2.13 -12.03 5.75
C GLY A 39 -1.51 -10.68 5.35
N LYS A 40 -1.05 -10.50 4.10
CA LYS A 40 -0.44 -9.24 3.63
C LYS A 40 -1.30 -8.00 3.90
N SER A 41 -2.52 -7.99 3.38
CA SER A 41 -3.48 -6.89 3.59
C SER A 41 -3.90 -6.76 5.06
N THR A 42 -3.99 -7.88 5.78
CA THR A 42 -4.30 -7.90 7.21
C THR A 42 -3.20 -7.23 8.03
N LEU A 43 -1.92 -7.46 7.68
CA LEU A 43 -0.80 -6.75 8.29
C LEU A 43 -0.91 -5.24 8.06
N LEU A 44 -1.15 -4.78 6.82
CA LEU A 44 -1.33 -3.36 6.54
C LEU A 44 -2.51 -2.77 7.33
N LYS A 45 -3.65 -3.45 7.37
CA LYS A 45 -4.84 -3.03 8.14
C LYS A 45 -4.56 -2.96 9.64
N THR A 46 -3.72 -3.86 10.16
CA THR A 46 -3.30 -3.80 11.56
C THR A 46 -2.39 -2.61 11.83
N LEU A 47 -1.42 -2.34 10.94
CA LEU A 47 -0.49 -1.21 11.08
C LEU A 47 -1.19 0.16 10.98
N VAL A 48 -2.24 0.27 10.16
CA VAL A 48 -3.03 1.51 10.05
C VAL A 48 -4.08 1.65 11.16
N GLY A 49 -4.28 0.61 11.99
CA GLY A 49 -5.23 0.62 13.10
C GLY A 49 -6.67 0.26 12.73
N LEU A 50 -6.92 -0.24 11.52
CA LEU A 50 -8.25 -0.74 11.10
C LEU A 50 -8.58 -2.09 11.76
N LEU A 51 -7.56 -2.88 12.08
CA LEU A 51 -7.67 -4.13 12.84
C LEU A 51 -6.79 -4.06 14.08
N PRO A 52 -7.27 -4.47 15.26
CA PRO A 52 -6.41 -4.57 16.43
C PRO A 52 -5.43 -5.75 16.28
N PRO A 53 -4.21 -5.66 16.82
CA PRO A 53 -3.36 -6.81 17.01
C PRO A 53 -4.07 -7.91 17.80
N LEU A 54 -3.80 -9.19 17.49
CA LEU A 54 -4.26 -10.32 18.31
C LEU A 54 -3.39 -10.46 19.57
N SER A 55 -2.08 -10.23 19.44
CA SER A 55 -1.13 -10.13 20.54
C SER A 55 0.11 -9.36 20.09
N GLY A 56 1.03 -9.08 21.02
CA GLY A 56 2.20 -8.26 20.75
C GLY A 56 1.85 -6.80 20.51
N SER A 57 2.77 -6.06 19.89
CA SER A 57 2.59 -4.63 19.66
C SER A 57 3.42 -4.16 18.48
N PHE A 58 3.09 -2.97 17.97
CA PHE A 58 3.97 -2.22 17.08
C PHE A 58 4.08 -0.78 17.55
N SER A 59 5.17 -0.12 17.19
CA SER A 59 5.38 1.29 17.48
C SER A 59 5.85 2.04 16.23
N LEU A 60 5.35 3.27 16.09
CA LEU A 60 5.82 4.21 15.08
C LEU A 60 6.91 5.08 15.72
N GLY A 61 8.08 5.16 15.10
CA GLY A 61 9.18 5.97 15.60
C GLY A 61 8.78 7.44 15.81
N ASN A 62 9.42 8.10 16.77
CA ASN A 62 9.26 9.52 17.11
C ASN A 62 7.89 9.95 17.64
N GLY A 63 7.16 9.06 18.36
CA GLY A 63 5.90 9.45 19.00
C GLY A 63 4.81 9.87 17.98
N SER A 64 4.90 9.37 16.76
CA SER A 64 3.98 9.73 15.68
C SER A 64 2.55 9.31 16.04
N ASN A 65 1.63 10.26 15.97
CA ASN A 65 0.19 10.00 16.06
C ASN A 65 -0.28 9.16 14.86
N ASN A 66 -1.47 8.59 14.92
CA ASN A 66 -2.12 7.83 13.82
C ASN A 66 -2.18 8.61 12.49
N ASN A 67 -1.99 9.92 12.49
CA ASN A 67 -1.89 10.78 11.31
C ASN A 67 -0.56 10.62 10.53
N ALA A 68 0.38 9.81 11.03
CA ALA A 68 1.66 9.56 10.37
C ALA A 68 1.56 8.57 9.21
N ILE A 69 0.44 7.88 9.03
CA ILE A 69 0.27 6.83 8.02
C ILE A 69 -0.72 7.28 6.95
N GLY A 70 -0.27 7.28 5.70
CA GLY A 70 -1.11 7.31 4.51
C GLY A 70 -1.42 5.88 4.06
N TYR A 71 -2.68 5.54 3.89
CA TYR A 71 -3.11 4.21 3.47
C TYR A 71 -3.89 4.24 2.17
N LEU A 72 -3.46 3.43 1.23
CA LEU A 72 -4.15 3.12 -0.01
C LEU A 72 -4.71 1.70 0.10
N PRO A 73 -6.02 1.53 0.29
CA PRO A 73 -6.65 0.21 0.31
C PRO A 73 -6.72 -0.39 -1.09
N GLN A 74 -6.97 -1.70 -1.16
CA GLN A 74 -7.26 -2.38 -2.41
C GLN A 74 -8.48 -1.75 -3.11
N LEU A 75 -8.38 -1.58 -4.44
CA LEU A 75 -9.43 -0.90 -5.23
C LEU A 75 -10.81 -1.56 -5.10
N SER A 76 -10.85 -2.89 -4.91
CA SER A 76 -12.08 -3.66 -4.71
C SER A 76 -12.84 -3.32 -3.41
N GLU A 77 -12.15 -2.74 -2.43
CA GLU A 77 -12.75 -2.30 -1.15
C GLU A 77 -13.38 -0.91 -1.23
N PHE A 78 -13.20 -0.21 -2.37
CA PHE A 78 -13.68 1.16 -2.53
C PHE A 78 -15.08 1.20 -3.12
N ASP A 79 -16.02 1.83 -2.41
CA ASP A 79 -17.39 2.03 -2.91
C ASP A 79 -17.41 3.10 -4.01
N ARG A 80 -17.52 2.66 -5.25
CA ARG A 80 -17.58 3.53 -6.43
C ARG A 80 -18.93 4.25 -6.61
N GLN A 81 -19.97 3.80 -5.91
CA GLN A 81 -21.31 4.38 -5.98
C GLN A 81 -21.48 5.56 -5.02
N PHE A 82 -20.50 5.77 -4.13
CA PHE A 82 -20.55 6.89 -3.19
C PHE A 82 -20.59 8.23 -3.96
N PRO A 83 -21.59 9.11 -3.72
CA PRO A 83 -21.84 10.32 -4.50
C PRO A 83 -20.85 11.45 -4.16
N ILE A 84 -19.59 11.29 -4.53
CA ILE A 84 -18.52 12.27 -4.28
C ILE A 84 -17.82 12.66 -5.59
N SER A 85 -17.38 13.91 -5.69
CA SER A 85 -16.51 14.35 -6.78
C SER A 85 -15.07 13.88 -6.59
N VAL A 86 -14.32 13.83 -7.68
CA VAL A 86 -12.86 13.54 -7.65
C VAL A 86 -12.13 14.52 -6.75
N ARG A 87 -12.40 15.81 -6.88
CA ARG A 87 -11.81 16.86 -6.05
C ARG A 87 -12.08 16.65 -4.58
N ASP A 88 -13.32 16.38 -4.20
CA ASP A 88 -13.72 16.20 -2.81
C ASP A 88 -13.08 14.93 -2.22
N LEU A 89 -13.00 13.85 -3.01
CA LEU A 89 -12.30 12.64 -2.59
C LEU A 89 -10.81 12.93 -2.32
N VAL A 90 -10.13 13.69 -3.17
CA VAL A 90 -8.73 14.07 -2.95
C VAL A 90 -8.59 14.95 -1.71
N LEU A 91 -9.47 15.93 -1.54
CA LEU A 91 -9.51 16.82 -0.38
C LEU A 91 -9.68 16.09 0.96
N MET A 92 -10.28 14.89 0.98
CA MET A 92 -10.30 14.05 2.17
C MET A 92 -8.89 13.68 2.68
N GLY A 93 -7.87 13.66 1.79
CA GLY A 93 -6.47 13.49 2.19
C GLY A 93 -5.93 14.59 3.11
N SER A 94 -6.59 15.74 3.18
CA SER A 94 -6.22 16.83 4.10
C SER A 94 -6.71 16.63 5.54
N LEU A 95 -7.61 15.67 5.79
CA LEU A 95 -8.23 15.45 7.10
C LEU A 95 -7.23 15.25 8.27
N PRO A 96 -6.13 14.49 8.09
CA PRO A 96 -5.13 14.32 9.15
C PRO A 96 -4.53 15.63 9.64
N HIS A 97 -4.43 16.65 8.77
CA HIS A 97 -3.82 17.93 9.10
C HIS A 97 -4.80 18.96 9.70
N ARG A 98 -6.04 18.96 9.25
CA ARG A 98 -7.03 19.97 9.63
C ARG A 98 -8.07 19.48 10.64
N GLY A 99 -8.24 18.15 10.78
CA GLY A 99 -9.36 17.56 11.51
C GLY A 99 -10.70 17.74 10.77
N LEU A 100 -11.75 17.14 11.32
CA LEU A 100 -13.08 17.09 10.69
C LEU A 100 -13.83 18.44 10.76
N LEU A 101 -13.54 19.27 11.75
CA LEU A 101 -14.34 20.49 12.06
C LEU A 101 -13.82 21.77 11.40
N ARG A 102 -12.63 21.74 10.77
CA ARG A 102 -12.08 22.93 10.11
C ARG A 102 -12.48 22.97 8.64
N SER A 103 -12.89 24.15 8.17
CA SER A 103 -13.19 24.38 6.75
C SER A 103 -11.96 24.17 5.87
N ILE A 104 -12.21 23.75 4.63
CA ILE A 104 -11.17 23.65 3.60
C ILE A 104 -10.90 25.06 3.09
N ASN A 105 -9.65 25.52 3.23
CA ASN A 105 -9.23 26.82 2.72
C ASN A 105 -8.65 26.71 1.29
N ALA A 106 -8.41 27.87 0.66
CA ALA A 106 -7.89 27.95 -0.70
C ALA A 106 -6.56 27.19 -0.90
N ASN A 107 -5.71 27.15 0.13
CA ASN A 107 -4.44 26.42 0.06
C ASN A 107 -4.64 24.90 -0.10
N TRP A 108 -5.63 24.30 0.57
CA TRP A 108 -5.93 22.88 0.39
C TRP A 108 -6.53 22.58 -0.97
N HIS A 109 -7.35 23.50 -1.52
CA HIS A 109 -7.83 23.38 -2.91
C HIS A 109 -6.68 23.42 -3.91
N SER A 110 -5.71 24.35 -3.76
CA SER A 110 -4.53 24.39 -4.63
C SER A 110 -3.74 23.07 -4.53
N LYS A 111 -3.40 22.62 -3.34
CA LYS A 111 -2.68 21.35 -3.14
C LYS A 111 -3.42 20.13 -3.70
N ALA A 112 -4.76 20.12 -3.67
CA ALA A 112 -5.54 19.04 -4.26
C ALA A 112 -5.45 19.05 -5.79
N ILE A 113 -5.42 20.23 -6.42
CA ILE A 113 -5.19 20.35 -7.87
C ILE A 113 -3.76 19.90 -8.21
N ASP A 114 -2.75 20.32 -7.47
CA ASP A 114 -1.35 19.89 -7.68
C ASP A 114 -1.22 18.36 -7.56
N ALA A 115 -1.92 17.75 -6.59
CA ALA A 115 -1.95 16.28 -6.43
C ALA A 115 -2.68 15.58 -7.59
N LEU A 116 -3.74 16.17 -8.14
CA LEU A 116 -4.43 15.66 -9.33
C LEU A 116 -3.56 15.80 -10.58
N ASP A 117 -2.82 16.90 -10.71
CA ASP A 117 -1.89 17.11 -11.81
C ASP A 117 -0.78 16.06 -11.83
N ALA A 118 -0.19 15.76 -10.68
CA ALA A 118 0.84 14.73 -10.53
C ALA A 118 0.40 13.34 -11.03
N VAL A 119 -0.90 13.06 -11.05
CA VAL A 119 -1.48 11.81 -11.57
C VAL A 119 -2.23 11.98 -12.89
N SER A 120 -2.12 13.16 -13.54
CA SER A 120 -2.82 13.51 -14.81
C SER A 120 -4.34 13.31 -14.74
N MET A 121 -4.96 13.81 -13.66
CA MET A 121 -6.41 13.71 -13.42
C MET A 121 -7.10 15.06 -13.18
N THR A 122 -6.45 16.18 -13.47
CA THR A 122 -6.98 17.53 -13.24
C THR A 122 -8.29 17.77 -14.00
N ASP A 123 -8.40 17.32 -15.26
CA ASP A 123 -9.61 17.47 -16.09
C ASP A 123 -10.83 16.70 -15.56
N PHE A 124 -10.61 15.79 -14.62
CA PHE A 124 -11.64 14.98 -13.98
C PHE A 124 -12.10 15.54 -12.63
N ALA A 125 -11.51 16.63 -12.14
CA ALA A 125 -11.69 17.15 -10.79
C ALA A 125 -13.16 17.29 -10.36
N ASP A 126 -14.03 17.75 -11.25
CA ASP A 126 -15.44 18.00 -10.97
C ASP A 126 -16.35 16.82 -11.36
N ARG A 127 -15.78 15.71 -11.85
CA ARG A 127 -16.54 14.51 -12.18
C ARG A 127 -16.80 13.66 -10.96
N HIS A 128 -17.90 12.91 -10.99
CA HIS A 128 -18.19 11.87 -10.00
C HIS A 128 -17.22 10.69 -10.14
N ILE A 129 -16.79 10.12 -9.01
CA ILE A 129 -15.87 8.95 -9.02
C ILE A 129 -16.48 7.73 -9.71
N GLY A 130 -17.79 7.58 -9.69
CA GLY A 130 -18.52 6.46 -10.31
C GLY A 130 -18.33 6.31 -11.81
N VAL A 131 -17.99 7.42 -12.53
CA VAL A 131 -17.79 7.40 -13.99
C VAL A 131 -16.34 7.08 -14.39
N LEU A 132 -15.44 6.94 -13.43
CA LEU A 132 -14.02 6.68 -13.68
C LEU A 132 -13.77 5.21 -14.03
N SER A 133 -12.81 4.96 -14.93
CA SER A 133 -12.24 3.60 -15.09
C SER A 133 -11.49 3.16 -13.82
N GLY A 134 -11.13 1.88 -13.72
CA GLY A 134 -10.34 1.37 -12.59
C GLY A 134 -9.02 2.11 -12.44
N GLY A 135 -8.26 2.25 -13.52
CA GLY A 135 -6.98 2.96 -13.50
C GLY A 135 -7.11 4.46 -13.20
N GLN A 136 -8.19 5.12 -13.69
CA GLN A 136 -8.46 6.51 -13.34
C GLN A 136 -8.76 6.68 -11.84
N LEU A 137 -9.60 5.82 -11.27
CA LEU A 137 -9.90 5.85 -9.84
C LEU A 137 -8.63 5.57 -9.00
N GLN A 138 -7.81 4.62 -9.43
CA GLN A 138 -6.55 4.32 -8.75
C GLN A 138 -5.63 5.55 -8.72
N ARG A 139 -5.48 6.27 -9.83
CA ARG A 139 -4.72 7.53 -9.89
C ARG A 139 -5.29 8.59 -8.94
N VAL A 140 -6.62 8.74 -8.88
CA VAL A 140 -7.28 9.67 -7.95
C VAL A 140 -7.03 9.29 -6.48
N LEU A 141 -7.05 7.99 -6.15
CA LEU A 141 -6.71 7.51 -4.81
C LEU A 141 -5.24 7.78 -4.44
N PHE A 142 -4.32 7.72 -5.43
CA PHE A 142 -2.95 8.17 -5.24
C PHE A 142 -2.87 9.68 -5.01
N ALA A 143 -3.61 10.51 -5.75
CA ALA A 143 -3.67 11.95 -5.50
C ALA A 143 -4.15 12.26 -4.07
N ARG A 144 -5.18 11.54 -3.59
CA ARG A 144 -5.63 11.64 -2.19
C ARG A 144 -4.51 11.27 -1.22
N LEU A 145 -3.74 10.21 -1.51
CA LEU A 145 -2.62 9.77 -0.69
C LEU A 145 -1.51 10.83 -0.65
N LEU A 146 -1.14 11.43 -1.79
CA LEU A 146 -0.17 12.52 -1.87
C LEU A 146 -0.54 13.69 -0.97
N LEU A 147 -1.83 14.06 -0.95
CA LEU A 147 -2.33 15.16 -0.14
C LEU A 147 -2.23 14.90 1.38
N THR A 148 -2.14 13.63 1.82
CA THR A 148 -1.91 13.30 3.23
C THR A 148 -0.55 13.74 3.74
N GLN A 149 0.44 13.92 2.88
CA GLN A 149 1.84 14.23 3.23
C GLN A 149 2.41 13.31 4.32
N ALA A 150 1.91 12.10 4.43
CA ALA A 150 2.27 11.15 5.47
C ALA A 150 3.72 10.66 5.32
N PRO A 151 4.51 10.59 6.40
CA PRO A 151 5.87 10.05 6.36
C PRO A 151 5.94 8.54 6.18
N ILE A 152 4.85 7.82 6.47
CA ILE A 152 4.71 6.38 6.27
C ILE A 152 3.57 6.13 5.30
N ILE A 153 3.81 5.32 4.28
CA ILE A 153 2.85 5.02 3.22
C ILE A 153 2.66 3.50 3.14
N LEU A 154 1.41 3.08 3.24
CA LEU A 154 1.01 1.68 3.11
C LEU A 154 0.14 1.52 1.86
N LEU A 155 0.56 0.67 0.93
CA LEU A 155 -0.09 0.44 -0.36
C LEU A 155 -0.57 -1.01 -0.45
N ASP A 156 -1.88 -1.23 -0.56
CA ASP A 156 -2.45 -2.56 -0.68
C ASP A 156 -2.82 -2.83 -2.14
N GLU A 157 -2.01 -3.62 -2.83
CA GLU A 157 -2.14 -4.00 -4.24
C GLU A 157 -2.34 -2.79 -5.18
N PRO A 158 -1.44 -1.80 -5.17
CA PRO A 158 -1.63 -0.52 -5.86
C PRO A 158 -1.73 -0.62 -7.38
N PHE A 159 -1.30 -1.75 -7.98
CA PHE A 159 -1.25 -1.93 -9.44
C PHE A 159 -2.30 -2.91 -9.98
N THR A 160 -3.14 -3.48 -9.10
CA THR A 160 -4.15 -4.46 -9.50
C THR A 160 -5.25 -3.81 -10.33
N GLY A 161 -5.51 -4.35 -11.53
CA GLY A 161 -6.57 -3.90 -12.43
C GLY A 161 -6.28 -2.58 -13.15
N VAL A 162 -5.00 -2.16 -13.24
CA VAL A 162 -4.58 -0.99 -14.01
C VAL A 162 -3.69 -1.40 -15.19
N ASP A 163 -3.66 -0.56 -16.22
CA ASP A 163 -2.80 -0.77 -17.40
C ASP A 163 -1.31 -0.48 -17.11
N SER A 164 -0.44 -0.92 -18.02
CA SER A 164 1.01 -0.77 -17.86
C SER A 164 1.48 0.69 -17.79
N GLN A 165 0.84 1.59 -18.52
CA GLN A 165 1.18 3.01 -18.51
C GLN A 165 0.83 3.64 -17.16
N THR A 166 -0.34 3.32 -16.63
CA THR A 166 -0.75 3.74 -15.28
C THR A 166 0.21 3.17 -14.23
N THR A 167 0.58 1.88 -14.33
CA THR A 167 1.54 1.25 -13.42
C THR A 167 2.87 2.01 -13.40
N GLN A 168 3.43 2.35 -14.56
CA GLN A 168 4.68 3.11 -14.65
C GLN A 168 4.57 4.49 -14.00
N THR A 169 3.47 5.21 -14.24
CA THR A 169 3.23 6.53 -13.60
C THR A 169 3.19 6.39 -12.07
N LEU A 170 2.50 5.38 -11.55
CA LEU A 170 2.40 5.16 -10.11
C LEU A 170 3.73 4.73 -9.49
N LEU A 171 4.54 3.92 -10.20
CA LEU A 171 5.89 3.56 -9.77
C LEU A 171 6.80 4.79 -9.67
N GLN A 172 6.78 5.70 -10.65
CA GLN A 172 7.53 6.96 -10.60
C GLN A 172 7.15 7.80 -9.37
N ILE A 173 5.86 7.88 -9.04
CA ILE A 173 5.40 8.57 -7.83
C ILE A 173 5.93 7.89 -6.56
N ILE A 174 5.89 6.55 -6.49
CA ILE A 174 6.43 5.80 -5.35
C ILE A 174 7.93 6.06 -5.18
N GLU A 175 8.70 6.02 -6.28
CA GLU A 175 10.14 6.30 -6.27
C GLU A 175 10.44 7.74 -5.81
N GLN A 176 9.66 8.72 -6.28
CA GLN A 176 9.79 10.11 -5.82
C GLN A 176 9.52 10.23 -4.32
N LEU A 177 8.44 9.63 -3.82
CA LEU A 177 8.10 9.64 -2.39
C LEU A 177 9.18 8.97 -1.55
N HIS A 178 9.78 7.88 -2.05
CA HIS A 178 10.92 7.22 -1.42
C HIS A 178 12.16 8.12 -1.40
N ALA A 179 12.47 8.80 -2.50
CA ALA A 179 13.57 9.76 -2.59
C ALA A 179 13.39 10.96 -1.63
N GLU A 180 12.14 11.33 -1.31
CA GLU A 180 11.80 12.32 -0.28
C GLU A 180 12.02 11.79 1.16
N GLY A 181 12.46 10.54 1.34
CA GLY A 181 12.74 9.91 2.63
C GLY A 181 11.50 9.30 3.31
N ARG A 182 10.40 9.10 2.60
CA ARG A 182 9.20 8.43 3.15
C ARG A 182 9.43 6.93 3.28
N THR A 183 8.85 6.33 4.29
CA THR A 183 8.85 4.88 4.50
C THR A 183 7.65 4.28 3.78
N ILE A 184 7.89 3.35 2.85
CA ILE A 184 6.83 2.81 1.98
C ILE A 184 6.78 1.28 2.10
N LEU A 185 5.61 0.74 2.41
CA LEU A 185 5.31 -0.68 2.39
C LEU A 185 4.24 -0.92 1.33
N ALA A 186 4.50 -1.81 0.37
CA ALA A 186 3.55 -2.14 -0.69
C ALA A 186 3.32 -3.65 -0.77
N VAL A 187 2.07 -4.06 -0.71
CA VAL A 187 1.66 -5.44 -1.06
C VAL A 187 1.67 -5.58 -2.55
N LEU A 188 2.46 -6.52 -3.07
CA LEU A 188 2.65 -6.74 -4.49
C LEU A 188 2.60 -8.22 -4.84
N HIS A 189 2.17 -8.53 -6.08
CA HIS A 189 2.13 -9.88 -6.64
C HIS A 189 3.13 -10.07 -7.78
N ASP A 190 3.48 -9.00 -8.48
CA ASP A 190 4.41 -9.04 -9.60
C ASP A 190 5.86 -9.01 -9.10
N LEU A 191 6.52 -10.18 -9.15
CA LEU A 191 7.90 -10.34 -8.70
C LEU A 191 8.92 -9.62 -9.61
N GLU A 192 8.57 -9.30 -10.85
CA GLU A 192 9.42 -8.52 -11.75
C GLU A 192 9.46 -7.07 -11.30
N VAL A 193 8.29 -6.47 -11.07
CA VAL A 193 8.16 -5.12 -10.50
C VAL A 193 8.88 -5.04 -9.14
N VAL A 194 8.70 -6.04 -8.28
CA VAL A 194 9.40 -6.10 -6.98
C VAL A 194 10.91 -6.09 -7.17
N GLY A 195 11.44 -6.92 -8.07
CA GLY A 195 12.89 -7.04 -8.28
C GLY A 195 13.54 -5.80 -8.89
N GLN A 196 12.80 -5.01 -9.65
CA GLN A 196 13.29 -3.80 -10.31
C GLN A 196 13.21 -2.56 -9.41
N HIS A 197 12.17 -2.44 -8.56
CA HIS A 197 11.84 -1.19 -7.88
C HIS A 197 11.94 -1.25 -6.35
N PHE A 198 11.90 -2.45 -5.74
CA PHE A 198 11.86 -2.60 -4.29
C PHE A 198 13.13 -3.24 -3.73
N PRO A 199 13.98 -2.50 -3.01
CA PRO A 199 15.25 -3.00 -2.50
C PRO A 199 15.06 -4.05 -1.38
N THR A 200 13.96 -3.99 -0.64
CA THR A 200 13.69 -4.92 0.48
C THR A 200 12.36 -5.64 0.32
N ILE A 201 12.29 -6.86 0.84
CA ILE A 201 11.11 -7.72 0.81
C ILE A 201 10.80 -8.22 2.21
N LEU A 202 9.52 -8.24 2.57
CA LEU A 202 8.93 -9.11 3.57
C LEU A 202 8.12 -10.19 2.85
N HIS A 203 8.60 -11.42 2.84
CA HIS A 203 7.89 -12.56 2.27
C HIS A 203 7.18 -13.34 3.38
N LEU A 204 5.85 -13.32 3.35
CA LEU A 204 4.99 -14.09 4.25
C LEU A 204 4.75 -15.49 3.68
N THR A 205 5.07 -16.52 4.45
CA THR A 205 4.85 -17.94 4.11
C THR A 205 4.00 -18.62 5.17
N PRO A 206 3.36 -19.76 4.88
CA PRO A 206 2.62 -20.52 5.88
C PRO A 206 3.49 -20.93 7.09
N ASP A 207 4.77 -21.18 6.87
CA ASP A 207 5.72 -21.67 7.88
C ASP A 207 6.50 -20.53 8.57
N GLY A 208 6.16 -19.25 8.28
CA GLY A 208 6.81 -18.09 8.87
C GLY A 208 7.01 -16.93 7.92
N HIS A 209 8.17 -16.28 7.98
CA HIS A 209 8.47 -15.14 7.10
C HIS A 209 9.97 -15.06 6.79
N ARG A 210 10.29 -14.41 5.66
CA ARG A 210 11.66 -14.03 5.29
C ARG A 210 11.68 -12.51 5.08
N TRP A 211 12.66 -11.85 5.69
CA TRP A 211 12.78 -10.39 5.61
C TRP A 211 14.22 -10.00 5.28
N GLY A 212 14.42 -9.22 4.23
CA GLY A 212 15.75 -8.79 3.81
C GLY A 212 15.78 -8.22 2.40
N ASP A 213 16.98 -8.20 1.83
CA ASP A 213 17.21 -7.71 0.48
C ASP A 213 16.42 -8.51 -0.56
N SER A 214 15.90 -7.82 -1.57
CA SER A 214 15.01 -8.40 -2.58
C SER A 214 15.69 -9.47 -3.43
N GLN A 215 16.92 -9.22 -3.90
CA GLN A 215 17.60 -10.10 -4.85
C GLN A 215 17.82 -11.53 -4.34
N PRO A 216 18.37 -11.77 -3.11
CA PRO A 216 18.51 -13.11 -2.58
C PRO A 216 17.19 -13.86 -2.40
N ILE A 217 16.15 -13.15 -1.92
CA ILE A 217 14.81 -13.74 -1.69
C ILE A 217 14.19 -14.13 -3.03
N LEU A 218 14.19 -13.25 -4.02
CA LEU A 218 13.64 -13.52 -5.36
C LEU A 218 14.39 -14.65 -6.08
N HIS A 219 15.72 -14.70 -5.94
CA HIS A 219 16.51 -15.79 -6.51
C HIS A 219 16.08 -17.15 -5.92
N SER A 220 15.86 -17.21 -4.60
CA SER A 220 15.41 -18.44 -3.93
C SER A 220 14.02 -18.87 -4.38
N LEU A 221 13.10 -17.91 -4.62
CA LEU A 221 11.74 -18.19 -5.10
C LEU A 221 11.74 -18.74 -6.53
N ARG A 222 12.49 -18.12 -7.46
CA ARG A 222 12.62 -18.58 -8.84
C ARG A 222 13.21 -20.00 -8.93
N LYS A 223 14.15 -20.32 -8.05
CA LYS A 223 14.74 -21.67 -7.99
C LYS A 223 13.72 -22.70 -7.48
N ALA A 224 12.93 -22.38 -6.46
CA ALA A 224 11.88 -23.26 -5.96
C ALA A 224 10.80 -23.54 -7.02
N ASP A 225 10.41 -22.55 -7.83
CA ASP A 225 9.45 -22.71 -8.92
C ASP A 225 10.01 -23.60 -10.07
N SER A 226 11.32 -23.52 -10.36
CA SER A 226 11.97 -24.34 -11.38
C SER A 226 12.14 -25.81 -10.97
N ASP A 227 12.24 -26.08 -9.67
CA ASP A 227 12.41 -27.42 -9.10
C ASP A 227 11.07 -28.14 -8.87
N THR A 228 9.92 -27.48 -9.12
CA THR A 228 8.60 -28.12 -9.05
C THR A 228 8.31 -28.84 -10.36
N PRO A 229 8.26 -30.20 -10.41
CA PRO A 229 8.03 -30.94 -11.65
C PRO A 229 6.63 -30.63 -12.17
N THR A 230 6.56 -30.11 -13.40
CA THR A 230 5.32 -29.94 -14.14
C THR A 230 4.68 -31.33 -14.31
N LEU A 231 3.61 -31.61 -13.56
CA LEU A 231 2.77 -32.79 -13.77
C LEU A 231 2.18 -32.70 -15.20
N ARG A 232 2.83 -33.38 -16.16
CA ARG A 232 2.26 -33.60 -17.48
C ARG A 232 1.04 -34.51 -17.29
N ILE A 233 -0.15 -33.94 -17.43
CA ILE A 233 -1.37 -34.72 -17.58
C ILE A 233 -1.25 -35.45 -18.89
N VAL A 234 -0.93 -36.77 -18.83
CA VAL A 234 -1.03 -37.65 -19.95
C VAL A 234 -2.51 -37.99 -20.11
N THR A 235 -3.18 -37.35 -21.05
CA THR A 235 -4.50 -37.77 -21.52
C THR A 235 -4.32 -38.99 -22.40
N SER A 236 -4.80 -40.13 -21.91
CA SER A 236 -5.05 -41.37 -22.71
C SER A 236 -6.44 -41.33 -23.32
#